data_9e177ee18739a63385a3d6c9e7e2e9fa
#
_entry.id   9e177ee18739a63385a3d6c9e7e2e9fa
#
_cell.length_a   1.000
_cell.length_b   1.000
_cell.length_c   1.000
_cell.angle_alpha   90.00
_cell.angle_beta   90.00
_cell.angle_gamma   90.00
#
_symmetry.space_group_name_H-M   'P 1'
#
loop_
_entity.id
_entity.type
_entity.pdbx_description
1 polymer ?
#
loop_
_entity_poly.entity_id
_entity_poly.type
_entity_poly.pdbx_seq_one_letter_code
_entity_poly.pdbx_strand_id
1 'polypeptide(L)'
;MATKRVNVASIGSYFESLPDPRDTRNRKHLLNDIIVIAVCALVCGCDGPTAIRRWAVHRREWLQQFLRLPKGLPSRDCTRRILIALKPEAFQACFRDWLAHAVRTDDGPARLVAIDGKTCRGSHDAAHGLGPLHIVSAWASEHGIALGQVATEEKSNEITAIPQLLKQIELKKTLITIDAMGCQKDIARDIVAGGGDFVLAVKDNQPKLAEAIRTCVLAQLDRDREGLQYRTRETTDRGHGRVDER
;
A
#
# COMPACT_ATOMS: atom_id res chain seq x y z
N MET A 1 21.47 -10.77 -7.95
CA MET A 1 21.08 -9.63 -7.08
C MET A 1 21.15 -10.08 -5.63
N ALA A 2 21.98 -9.47 -4.81
CA ALA A 2 22.08 -9.83 -3.40
C ALA A 2 20.82 -9.32 -2.68
N THR A 3 19.99 -10.22 -2.23
CA THR A 3 18.81 -9.89 -1.40
C THR A 3 19.31 -9.26 -0.11
N LYS A 4 19.17 -7.94 0.04
CA LYS A 4 19.48 -7.25 1.29
C LYS A 4 18.59 -7.86 2.38
N ARG A 5 19.18 -8.60 3.31
CA ARG A 5 18.43 -9.20 4.44
C ARG A 5 17.93 -8.05 5.33
N VAL A 6 16.62 -7.89 5.42
CA VAL A 6 16.02 -6.97 6.40
C VAL A 6 16.40 -7.47 7.79
N ASN A 7 17.08 -6.64 8.56
CA ASN A 7 17.38 -6.99 9.96
C ASN A 7 16.10 -6.84 10.79
N VAL A 8 15.46 -7.94 11.12
CA VAL A 8 14.21 -7.96 11.90
C VAL A 8 14.39 -7.29 13.27
N ALA A 9 15.59 -7.37 13.87
CA ALA A 9 15.89 -6.70 15.13
C ALA A 9 15.78 -5.16 15.02
N SER A 10 15.95 -4.58 13.81
CA SER A 10 15.81 -3.14 13.60
C SER A 10 14.35 -2.68 13.43
N ILE A 11 13.40 -3.57 13.20
CA ILE A 11 11.98 -3.19 13.07
C ILE A 11 11.51 -2.44 14.32
N GLY A 12 11.87 -2.94 15.49
CA GLY A 12 11.45 -2.38 16.77
C GLY A 12 11.85 -0.91 16.96
N SER A 13 13.02 -0.50 16.46
CA SER A 13 13.47 0.89 16.62
C SER A 13 12.58 1.92 15.93
N TYR A 14 11.91 1.54 14.84
CA TYR A 14 10.97 2.43 14.13
C TYR A 14 9.65 2.63 14.86
N PHE A 15 9.30 1.73 15.77
CA PHE A 15 8.05 1.79 16.55
C PHE A 15 8.25 2.25 17.99
N GLU A 16 9.46 2.67 18.39
CA GLU A 16 9.74 3.17 19.73
C GLU A 16 8.96 4.46 20.06
N SER A 17 8.74 5.30 19.05
CA SER A 17 7.98 6.55 19.19
C SER A 17 6.46 6.36 19.13
N LEU A 18 5.99 5.14 18.85
CA LEU A 18 4.56 4.85 18.75
C LEU A 18 3.87 5.01 20.10
N PRO A 19 2.87 5.91 20.24
CA PRO A 19 2.19 6.12 21.50
C PRO A 19 1.47 4.86 21.98
N ASP A 20 1.74 4.45 23.23
CA ASP A 20 1.05 3.31 23.83
C ASP A 20 -0.36 3.72 24.28
N PRO A 21 -1.43 3.17 23.67
CA PRO A 21 -2.79 3.55 23.97
C PRO A 21 -3.30 3.06 25.35
N ARG A 22 -2.49 2.25 26.06
CA ARG A 22 -2.87 1.68 27.35
C ARG A 22 -2.52 2.59 28.53
N ASP A 23 -3.32 2.50 29.58
CA ASP A 23 -2.95 3.01 30.91
C ASP A 23 -1.64 2.32 31.40
N THR A 24 -0.77 3.07 32.04
CA THR A 24 0.53 2.59 32.52
C THR A 24 0.43 1.37 33.42
N ARG A 25 -0.63 1.29 34.24
CA ARG A 25 -0.89 0.17 35.17
C ARG A 25 -1.15 -1.16 34.44
N ASN A 26 -1.55 -1.11 33.16
CA ASN A 26 -1.95 -2.30 32.37
C ASN A 26 -0.88 -2.76 31.35
N ARG A 27 0.33 -2.20 31.40
CA ARG A 27 1.42 -2.48 30.45
C ARG A 27 2.26 -3.69 30.84
N LYS A 28 1.64 -4.88 30.98
CA LYS A 28 2.35 -6.11 31.30
C LYS A 28 3.33 -6.55 30.22
N HIS A 29 3.01 -6.29 28.95
CA HIS A 29 3.86 -6.57 27.80
C HIS A 29 4.26 -5.23 27.14
N LEU A 30 5.47 -5.11 26.64
CA LEU A 30 5.93 -3.93 25.93
C LEU A 30 5.15 -3.76 24.61
N LEU A 31 4.75 -2.53 24.30
CA LEU A 31 4.06 -2.23 23.03
C LEU A 31 4.91 -2.67 21.85
N ASN A 32 6.18 -2.31 21.86
CA ASN A 32 7.13 -2.64 20.82
C ASN A 32 7.21 -4.15 20.55
N ASP A 33 7.30 -4.99 21.59
CA ASP A 33 7.30 -6.44 21.45
C ASP A 33 6.02 -6.95 20.74
N ILE A 34 4.85 -6.38 21.11
CA ILE A 34 3.56 -6.76 20.53
C ILE A 34 3.53 -6.40 19.04
N ILE A 35 3.99 -5.18 18.70
CA ILE A 35 3.99 -4.69 17.31
C ILE A 35 4.94 -5.51 16.44
N VAL A 36 6.16 -5.75 16.90
CA VAL A 36 7.14 -6.55 16.14
C VAL A 36 6.64 -7.97 15.92
N ILE A 37 6.05 -8.61 16.94
CA ILE A 37 5.42 -9.93 16.79
C ILE A 37 4.32 -9.90 15.74
N ALA A 38 3.44 -8.88 15.79
CA ALA A 38 2.34 -8.75 14.85
C ALA A 38 2.84 -8.54 13.42
N VAL A 39 3.78 -7.62 13.20
CA VAL A 39 4.36 -7.34 11.88
C VAL A 39 5.03 -8.60 11.30
N CYS A 40 5.89 -9.28 12.08
CA CYS A 40 6.55 -10.50 11.62
C CYS A 40 5.55 -11.61 11.27
N ALA A 41 4.52 -11.81 12.10
CA ALA A 41 3.50 -12.81 11.85
C ALA A 41 2.67 -12.50 10.60
N LEU A 42 2.28 -11.22 10.38
CA LEU A 42 1.55 -10.76 9.19
C LEU A 42 2.37 -10.96 7.92
N VAL A 43 3.66 -10.63 7.94
CA VAL A 43 4.59 -10.91 6.82
C VAL A 43 4.69 -12.41 6.52
N CYS A 44 4.55 -13.27 7.54
CA CYS A 44 4.49 -14.74 7.39
C CYS A 44 3.09 -15.26 6.99
N GLY A 45 2.14 -14.39 6.63
CA GLY A 45 0.80 -14.78 6.16
C GLY A 45 -0.23 -15.01 7.26
N CYS A 46 0.02 -14.60 8.50
CA CYS A 46 -1.00 -14.62 9.55
C CYS A 46 -2.01 -13.49 9.33
N ASP A 47 -3.30 -13.76 9.44
CA ASP A 47 -4.40 -12.85 9.13
C ASP A 47 -5.16 -12.30 10.35
N GLY A 48 -4.77 -12.67 11.55
CA GLY A 48 -5.46 -12.19 12.75
C GLY A 48 -4.83 -12.59 14.08
N PRO A 49 -5.33 -12.06 15.20
CA PRO A 49 -4.71 -12.21 16.53
C PRO A 49 -4.54 -13.67 16.99
N THR A 50 -5.42 -14.58 16.57
CA THR A 50 -5.30 -16.01 16.88
C THR A 50 -4.13 -16.65 16.14
N ALA A 51 -4.00 -16.35 14.83
CA ALA A 51 -2.90 -16.84 14.01
C ALA A 51 -1.56 -16.23 14.46
N ILE A 52 -1.53 -14.93 14.75
CA ILE A 52 -0.36 -14.22 15.32
C ILE A 52 0.10 -14.92 16.61
N ARG A 53 -0.82 -15.18 17.55
CA ARG A 53 -0.46 -15.85 18.79
C ARG A 53 0.10 -17.25 18.56
N ARG A 54 -0.52 -18.06 17.68
CA ARG A 54 -0.06 -19.41 17.34
C ARG A 54 1.33 -19.36 16.73
N TRP A 55 1.54 -18.47 15.76
CA TRP A 55 2.85 -18.25 15.13
C TRP A 55 3.92 -17.87 16.14
N ALA A 56 3.62 -16.92 17.06
CA ALA A 56 4.55 -16.48 18.08
C ALA A 56 4.96 -17.60 19.05
N VAL A 57 4.03 -18.50 19.39
CA VAL A 57 4.34 -19.68 20.24
C VAL A 57 5.39 -20.56 19.56
N HIS A 58 5.19 -20.86 18.28
CA HIS A 58 6.14 -21.70 17.51
C HIS A 58 7.48 -21.01 17.23
N ARG A 59 7.54 -19.68 17.33
CA ARG A 59 8.76 -18.89 17.08
C ARG A 59 9.33 -18.24 18.36
N ARG A 60 8.92 -18.72 19.53
CA ARG A 60 9.28 -18.12 20.81
C ARG A 60 10.78 -17.95 21.01
N GLU A 61 11.57 -18.99 20.79
CA GLU A 61 13.03 -18.97 20.97
C GLU A 61 13.69 -17.95 20.02
N TRP A 62 13.22 -17.88 18.78
CA TRP A 62 13.70 -16.92 17.81
C TRP A 62 13.34 -15.49 18.21
N LEU A 63 12.11 -15.25 18.67
CA LEU A 63 11.65 -13.92 19.13
C LEU A 63 12.44 -13.45 20.36
N GLN A 64 12.81 -14.35 21.25
CA GLN A 64 13.60 -14.04 22.46
C GLN A 64 15.04 -13.56 22.15
N GLN A 65 15.54 -13.76 20.95
CA GLN A 65 16.87 -13.27 20.55
C GLN A 65 16.93 -11.76 20.42
N PHE A 66 15.79 -11.07 20.19
CA PHE A 66 15.76 -9.63 19.96
C PHE A 66 14.59 -8.89 20.64
N LEU A 67 13.63 -9.61 21.24
CA LEU A 67 12.55 -9.03 22.04
C LEU A 67 12.77 -9.26 23.53
N ARG A 68 12.34 -8.32 24.35
CA ARG A 68 12.51 -8.40 25.82
C ARG A 68 11.56 -9.41 26.46
N LEU A 69 10.31 -9.44 26.02
CA LEU A 69 9.23 -10.32 26.49
C LEU A 69 9.16 -10.46 28.03
N PRO A 70 9.10 -9.37 28.82
CA PRO A 70 9.26 -9.39 30.27
C PRO A 70 8.24 -10.25 31.00
N LYS A 71 7.07 -10.47 30.41
CA LYS A 71 6.01 -11.35 30.91
C LYS A 71 5.65 -12.44 29.89
N GLY A 72 6.63 -12.86 29.08
CA GLY A 72 6.45 -13.83 28.01
C GLY A 72 5.65 -13.27 26.82
N LEU A 73 5.11 -14.16 26.00
CA LEU A 73 4.37 -13.79 24.80
C LEU A 73 2.98 -13.20 25.15
N PRO A 74 2.54 -12.13 24.48
CA PRO A 74 1.20 -11.55 24.67
C PRO A 74 0.11 -12.57 24.29
N SER A 75 -1.02 -12.52 24.98
CA SER A 75 -2.18 -13.34 24.65
C SER A 75 -2.87 -12.84 23.37
N ARG A 76 -3.70 -13.70 22.74
CA ARG A 76 -4.56 -13.31 21.63
C ARG A 76 -5.35 -12.02 21.92
N ASP A 77 -6.00 -11.97 23.09
CA ASP A 77 -6.85 -10.84 23.45
C ASP A 77 -6.05 -9.57 23.79
N CYS A 78 -4.84 -9.73 24.33
CA CYS A 78 -3.91 -8.62 24.50
C CYS A 78 -3.54 -8.01 23.13
N THR A 79 -3.10 -8.83 22.18
CA THR A 79 -2.76 -8.40 20.83
C THR A 79 -3.95 -7.74 20.14
N ARG A 80 -5.15 -8.36 20.20
CA ARG A 80 -6.36 -7.80 19.60
C ARG A 80 -6.70 -6.43 20.14
N ARG A 81 -6.73 -6.28 21.48
CA ARG A 81 -7.07 -4.99 22.13
C ARG A 81 -6.08 -3.89 21.77
N ILE A 82 -4.80 -4.22 21.68
CA ILE A 82 -3.77 -3.26 21.29
C ILE A 82 -3.98 -2.80 19.84
N LEU A 83 -4.10 -3.75 18.90
CA LEU A 83 -4.26 -3.43 17.49
C LEU A 83 -5.50 -2.58 17.22
N ILE A 84 -6.61 -2.80 17.95
CA ILE A 84 -7.82 -1.97 17.86
C ILE A 84 -7.61 -0.56 18.42
N ALA A 85 -6.82 -0.43 19.49
CA ALA A 85 -6.63 0.84 20.18
C ALA A 85 -5.52 1.71 19.59
N LEU A 86 -4.70 1.19 18.67
CA LEU A 86 -3.67 1.97 17.98
C LEU A 86 -4.29 3.10 17.17
N LYS A 87 -3.62 4.23 17.16
CA LYS A 87 -3.94 5.32 16.23
C LYS A 87 -3.39 4.97 14.85
N PRO A 88 -4.23 4.80 13.82
CA PRO A 88 -3.79 4.35 12.49
C PRO A 88 -2.70 5.24 11.89
N GLU A 89 -2.84 6.57 12.03
CA GLU A 89 -1.91 7.54 11.46
C GLU A 89 -0.50 7.42 12.07
N ALA A 90 -0.43 7.24 13.40
CA ALA A 90 0.83 7.09 14.11
C ALA A 90 1.52 5.77 13.74
N PHE A 91 0.75 4.67 13.66
CA PHE A 91 1.27 3.38 13.21
C PHE A 91 1.78 3.45 11.77
N GLN A 92 1.00 4.05 10.86
CA GLN A 92 1.38 4.21 9.46
C GLN A 92 2.64 5.05 9.30
N ALA A 93 2.83 6.10 10.10
CA ALA A 93 4.06 6.91 10.07
C ALA A 93 5.29 6.05 10.39
N CYS A 94 5.27 5.33 11.51
CA CYS A 94 6.35 4.40 11.90
C CYS A 94 6.60 3.32 10.83
N PHE A 95 5.53 2.78 10.26
CA PHE A 95 5.62 1.73 9.24
C PHE A 95 6.22 2.26 7.93
N ARG A 96 5.86 3.46 7.50
CA ARG A 96 6.47 4.11 6.32
C ARG A 96 7.95 4.38 6.52
N ASP A 97 8.35 4.88 7.69
CA ASP A 97 9.76 5.14 8.00
C ASP A 97 10.58 3.84 7.94
N TRP A 98 10.04 2.76 8.49
CA TRP A 98 10.65 1.44 8.36
C TRP A 98 10.75 0.98 6.90
N LEU A 99 9.68 1.09 6.12
CA LEU A 99 9.66 0.70 4.71
C LEU A 99 10.63 1.54 3.87
N ALA A 100 10.66 2.85 4.07
CA ALA A 100 11.57 3.74 3.36
C ALA A 100 13.03 3.35 3.59
N HIS A 101 13.35 2.85 4.78
CA HIS A 101 14.69 2.35 5.08
C HIS A 101 14.96 0.94 4.52
N ALA A 102 13.97 0.05 4.62
CA ALA A 102 14.08 -1.34 4.14
C ALA A 102 14.17 -1.44 2.61
N VAL A 103 13.50 -0.50 1.91
CA VAL A 103 13.36 -0.47 0.44
C VAL A 103 14.28 0.56 -0.21
N ARG A 104 15.22 1.16 0.52
CA ARG A 104 16.20 2.05 -0.10
C ARG A 104 16.91 1.34 -1.25
N THR A 105 16.48 1.69 -2.46
CA THR A 105 17.15 1.33 -3.70
C THR A 105 18.07 2.49 -4.06
N ASP A 106 19.37 2.20 -4.17
CA ASP A 106 20.32 3.10 -4.81
C ASP A 106 19.88 3.30 -6.27
N ASP A 107 19.78 4.55 -6.73
CA ASP A 107 19.61 5.03 -8.13
C ASP A 107 19.05 4.06 -9.20
N GLY A 108 18.10 3.23 -8.84
CA GLY A 108 17.43 2.30 -9.75
C GLY A 108 16.47 3.00 -10.73
N PRO A 109 15.90 2.26 -11.71
CA PRO A 109 14.92 2.79 -12.64
C PRO A 109 13.70 3.34 -11.91
N ALA A 110 12.94 4.20 -12.59
CA ALA A 110 11.74 4.83 -12.05
C ALA A 110 10.82 3.80 -11.39
N ARG A 111 10.45 4.04 -10.13
CA ARG A 111 9.53 3.16 -9.40
C ARG A 111 8.15 3.21 -10.04
N LEU A 112 7.57 2.05 -10.26
CA LEU A 112 6.18 1.93 -10.68
C LEU A 112 5.28 1.78 -9.44
N VAL A 113 4.40 2.76 -9.23
CA VAL A 113 3.44 2.76 -8.13
C VAL A 113 2.01 2.77 -8.68
N ALA A 114 1.28 1.72 -8.39
CA ALA A 114 -0.14 1.63 -8.73
C ALA A 114 -0.99 2.16 -7.57
N ILE A 115 -1.92 3.07 -7.85
CA ILE A 115 -2.93 3.53 -6.90
C ILE A 115 -4.26 2.86 -7.24
N ASP A 116 -4.81 2.15 -6.26
CA ASP A 116 -6.07 1.40 -6.40
C ASP A 116 -6.88 1.47 -5.11
N GLY A 117 -8.20 1.53 -5.25
CA GLY A 117 -9.15 1.52 -4.15
C GLY A 117 -9.78 0.15 -3.96
N LYS A 118 -9.79 -0.35 -2.72
CA LYS A 118 -10.44 -1.63 -2.39
C LYS A 118 -11.35 -1.52 -1.19
N THR A 119 -12.56 -2.07 -1.33
CA THR A 119 -13.47 -2.29 -0.22
C THR A 119 -13.04 -3.53 0.56
N CYS A 120 -12.74 -3.38 1.85
CA CYS A 120 -12.40 -4.48 2.73
C CYS A 120 -13.61 -5.35 3.02
N ARG A 121 -13.57 -6.60 2.59
CA ARG A 121 -14.66 -7.54 2.84
C ARG A 121 -14.78 -7.82 4.35
N GLY A 122 -16.02 -7.87 4.86
CA GLY A 122 -16.29 -8.17 6.27
C GLY A 122 -15.90 -7.06 7.26
N SER A 123 -15.60 -5.85 6.79
CA SER A 123 -15.22 -4.71 7.64
C SER A 123 -16.42 -3.84 8.08
N HIS A 124 -17.62 -4.13 7.61
CA HIS A 124 -18.83 -3.42 8.06
C HIS A 124 -19.13 -3.73 9.53
N ASP A 125 -19.58 -2.73 10.26
CA ASP A 125 -20.06 -2.85 11.64
C ASP A 125 -21.51 -2.36 11.72
N ALA A 126 -22.43 -3.28 11.45
CA ALA A 126 -23.85 -2.97 11.44
C ALA A 126 -24.36 -2.53 12.84
N ALA A 127 -23.71 -2.96 13.93
CA ALA A 127 -24.09 -2.59 15.29
C ALA A 127 -23.85 -1.09 15.56
N HIS A 128 -22.86 -0.49 14.88
CA HIS A 128 -22.56 0.94 14.99
C HIS A 128 -22.94 1.74 13.73
N GLY A 129 -23.69 1.13 12.79
CA GLY A 129 -24.13 1.79 11.57
C GLY A 129 -22.99 2.11 10.58
N LEU A 130 -21.83 1.43 10.71
CA LEU A 130 -20.70 1.68 9.85
C LEU A 130 -20.74 0.78 8.62
N GLY A 131 -20.60 1.38 7.43
CA GLY A 131 -20.44 0.69 6.16
C GLY A 131 -19.09 -0.03 6.06
N PRO A 132 -18.88 -0.78 4.96
CA PRO A 132 -17.60 -1.46 4.74
C PRO A 132 -16.48 -0.43 4.55
N LEU A 133 -15.33 -0.69 5.17
CA LEU A 133 -14.13 0.13 5.04
C LEU A 133 -13.62 0.08 3.60
N HIS A 134 -13.46 1.25 2.99
CA HIS A 134 -12.81 1.40 1.69
C HIS A 134 -11.42 2.01 1.88
N ILE A 135 -10.41 1.43 1.24
CA ILE A 135 -9.01 1.85 1.38
C ILE A 135 -8.43 2.12 0.01
N VAL A 136 -7.86 3.31 -0.18
CA VAL A 136 -7.04 3.66 -1.34
C VAL A 136 -5.57 3.45 -0.97
N SER A 137 -4.85 2.65 -1.74
CA SER A 137 -3.47 2.24 -1.46
C SER A 137 -2.54 2.60 -2.61
N ALA A 138 -1.31 2.98 -2.27
CA ALA A 138 -0.21 3.13 -3.21
C ALA A 138 0.68 1.88 -3.15
N TRP A 139 0.68 1.08 -4.21
CA TRP A 139 1.37 -0.19 -4.30
C TRP A 139 2.63 -0.10 -5.14
N ALA A 140 3.80 -0.33 -4.54
CA ALA A 140 5.07 -0.43 -5.25
C ALA A 140 5.18 -1.82 -5.92
N SER A 141 4.92 -1.87 -7.23
CA SER A 141 4.82 -3.13 -7.99
C SER A 141 6.11 -3.94 -7.99
N GLU A 142 7.27 -3.28 -8.02
CA GLU A 142 8.58 -3.93 -8.03
C GLU A 142 8.92 -4.61 -6.70
N HIS A 143 8.38 -4.09 -5.59
CA HIS A 143 8.69 -4.54 -4.24
C HIS A 143 7.55 -5.36 -3.60
N GLY A 144 6.36 -5.33 -4.20
CA GLY A 144 5.19 -6.03 -3.68
C GLY A 144 4.71 -5.48 -2.32
N ILE A 145 4.83 -4.17 -2.09
CA ILE A 145 4.48 -3.52 -0.82
C ILE A 145 3.61 -2.28 -1.00
N ALA A 146 2.76 -1.99 -0.02
CA ALA A 146 2.03 -0.74 0.07
C ALA A 146 2.92 0.35 0.69
N LEU A 147 3.15 1.45 -0.04
CA LEU A 147 3.93 2.61 0.42
C LEU A 147 3.10 3.54 1.31
N GLY A 148 1.78 3.54 1.15
CA GLY A 148 0.85 4.34 1.91
C GLY A 148 -0.58 3.90 1.65
N GLN A 149 -1.49 4.32 2.53
CA GLN A 149 -2.92 4.05 2.36
C GLN A 149 -3.75 5.12 3.06
N VAL A 150 -4.93 5.37 2.53
CA VAL A 150 -5.93 6.28 3.09
C VAL A 150 -7.26 5.54 3.14
N ALA A 151 -7.88 5.54 4.32
CA ALA A 151 -9.23 5.03 4.48
C ALA A 151 -10.25 6.08 4.04
N THR A 152 -11.31 5.65 3.35
CA THR A 152 -12.46 6.48 2.99
C THR A 152 -13.75 5.84 3.48
N GLU A 153 -14.73 6.65 3.77
CA GLU A 153 -16.06 6.15 4.20
C GLU A 153 -16.81 5.47 3.05
N GLU A 154 -16.58 5.95 1.81
CA GLU A 154 -17.26 5.44 0.61
C GLU A 154 -16.30 5.39 -0.59
N LYS A 155 -16.62 4.51 -1.54
CA LYS A 155 -15.88 4.40 -2.81
C LYS A 155 -15.87 5.71 -3.61
N SER A 156 -16.93 6.52 -3.55
CA SER A 156 -17.05 7.82 -4.21
C SER A 156 -15.98 8.84 -3.75
N ASN A 157 -15.37 8.61 -2.60
CA ASN A 157 -14.37 9.49 -2.00
C ASN A 157 -12.92 9.18 -2.43
N GLU A 158 -12.69 8.24 -3.36
CA GLU A 158 -11.34 7.93 -3.87
C GLU A 158 -10.65 9.18 -4.45
N ILE A 159 -11.37 10.00 -5.20
CA ILE A 159 -10.84 11.23 -5.80
C ILE A 159 -10.25 12.17 -4.74
N THR A 160 -10.87 12.24 -3.56
CA THR A 160 -10.40 13.08 -2.45
C THR A 160 -9.30 12.42 -1.62
N ALA A 161 -9.24 11.10 -1.62
CA ALA A 161 -8.22 10.32 -0.92
C ALA A 161 -6.88 10.29 -1.66
N ILE A 162 -6.89 10.25 -3.00
CA ILE A 162 -5.67 10.19 -3.82
C ILE A 162 -4.71 11.35 -3.52
N PRO A 163 -5.12 12.64 -3.48
CA PRO A 163 -4.21 13.74 -3.12
C PRO A 163 -3.60 13.60 -1.71
N GLN A 164 -4.34 13.04 -0.76
CA GLN A 164 -3.83 12.78 0.59
C GLN A 164 -2.80 11.65 0.57
N LEU A 165 -3.02 10.62 -0.25
CA LEU A 165 -2.11 9.50 -0.42
C LEU A 165 -0.82 9.93 -1.12
N LEU A 166 -0.90 10.78 -2.15
CA LEU A 166 0.27 11.32 -2.87
C LEU A 166 1.22 12.08 -1.95
N LYS A 167 0.70 12.78 -0.92
CA LYS A 167 1.51 13.46 0.10
C LYS A 167 2.26 12.50 1.03
N GLN A 168 1.87 11.22 1.07
CA GLN A 168 2.48 10.22 1.93
C GLN A 168 3.64 9.47 1.27
N ILE A 169 3.84 9.61 -0.04
CA ILE A 169 4.83 8.88 -0.83
C ILE A 169 5.79 9.83 -1.53
N GLU A 170 6.98 9.35 -1.81
CA GLU A 170 7.95 10.09 -2.61
C GLU A 170 7.61 9.96 -4.09
N LEU A 171 7.31 11.09 -4.74
CA LEU A 171 6.89 11.12 -6.15
C LEU A 171 8.07 11.25 -7.12
N LYS A 172 9.20 11.80 -6.68
CA LYS A 172 10.35 12.05 -7.53
C LYS A 172 10.86 10.75 -8.19
N LYS A 173 10.99 10.77 -9.53
CA LYS A 173 11.37 9.60 -10.32
C LYS A 173 10.42 8.39 -10.13
N THR A 174 9.15 8.64 -9.96
CA THR A 174 8.13 7.61 -9.78
C THR A 174 7.10 7.72 -10.90
N LEU A 175 6.74 6.59 -11.53
CA LEU A 175 5.63 6.49 -12.45
C LEU A 175 4.39 6.04 -11.68
N ILE A 176 3.38 6.89 -11.61
CA ILE A 176 2.11 6.62 -10.94
C ILE A 176 1.08 6.11 -11.95
N THR A 177 0.48 4.98 -11.67
CA THR A 177 -0.65 4.47 -12.46
C THR A 177 -1.94 4.54 -11.64
N ILE A 178 -3.00 5.07 -12.23
CA ILE A 178 -4.32 5.19 -11.58
C ILE A 178 -5.39 4.80 -12.61
N ASP A 179 -6.46 4.20 -12.13
CA ASP A 179 -7.61 3.87 -12.95
C ASP A 179 -8.38 5.13 -13.42
N ALA A 180 -9.46 4.92 -14.18
CA ALA A 180 -10.19 6.03 -14.78
C ALA A 180 -10.82 6.99 -13.76
N MET A 181 -11.16 6.53 -12.55
CA MET A 181 -11.74 7.39 -11.51
C MET A 181 -10.74 8.46 -11.07
N GLY A 182 -9.46 8.12 -11.00
CA GLY A 182 -8.38 9.04 -10.67
C GLY A 182 -7.89 9.90 -11.84
N CYS A 183 -8.50 9.81 -13.03
CA CYS A 183 -8.17 10.66 -14.17
C CYS A 183 -8.72 12.08 -13.99
N GLN A 184 -8.06 12.88 -13.13
CA GLN A 184 -8.42 14.23 -12.75
C GLN A 184 -7.24 15.17 -12.96
N LYS A 185 -7.51 16.41 -13.43
CA LYS A 185 -6.46 17.42 -13.73
C LYS A 185 -5.62 17.76 -12.50
N ASP A 186 -6.26 17.87 -11.33
CA ASP A 186 -5.56 18.26 -10.11
C ASP A 186 -4.65 17.13 -9.62
N ILE A 187 -5.07 15.87 -9.73
CA ILE A 187 -4.24 14.70 -9.42
C ILE A 187 -3.01 14.66 -10.34
N ALA A 188 -3.21 14.84 -11.65
CA ALA A 188 -2.09 14.87 -12.61
C ALA A 188 -1.10 16.02 -12.29
N ARG A 189 -1.62 17.20 -11.92
CA ARG A 189 -0.81 18.35 -11.52
C ARG A 189 0.01 18.07 -10.26
N ASP A 190 -0.60 17.47 -9.24
CA ASP A 190 0.06 17.13 -7.99
C ASP A 190 1.21 16.14 -8.21
N ILE A 191 1.01 15.12 -9.07
CA ILE A 191 2.06 14.15 -9.40
C ILE A 191 3.24 14.86 -10.09
N VAL A 192 2.98 15.68 -11.10
CA VAL A 192 4.03 16.41 -11.84
C VAL A 192 4.75 17.40 -10.93
N ALA A 193 4.01 18.15 -10.10
CA ALA A 193 4.59 19.07 -9.14
C ALA A 193 5.52 18.37 -8.14
N GLY A 194 5.23 17.11 -7.80
CA GLY A 194 6.09 16.26 -6.97
C GLY A 194 7.29 15.65 -7.69
N GLY A 195 7.45 15.90 -8.99
CA GLY A 195 8.55 15.39 -9.83
C GLY A 195 8.34 13.92 -10.26
N GLY A 196 7.09 13.45 -10.28
CA GLY A 196 6.69 12.16 -10.80
C GLY A 196 6.09 12.25 -12.20
N ASP A 197 5.92 11.09 -12.82
CA ASP A 197 5.21 10.87 -14.07
C ASP A 197 3.94 10.06 -13.82
N PHE A 198 3.00 10.07 -14.77
CA PHE A 198 1.76 9.33 -14.61
C PHE A 198 1.29 8.60 -15.87
N VAL A 199 0.55 7.52 -15.66
CA VAL A 199 -0.31 6.87 -16.65
C VAL A 199 -1.71 6.78 -16.07
N LEU A 200 -2.65 7.54 -16.64
CA LEU A 200 -4.04 7.58 -16.20
C LEU A 200 -4.94 6.91 -17.25
N ALA A 201 -5.80 6.02 -16.81
CA ALA A 201 -6.80 5.44 -17.70
C ALA A 201 -7.89 6.49 -18.00
N VAL A 202 -8.25 6.65 -19.27
CA VAL A 202 -9.31 7.57 -19.70
C VAL A 202 -10.51 6.76 -20.15
N LYS A 203 -11.67 7.03 -19.58
CA LYS A 203 -12.95 6.41 -19.90
C LYS A 203 -14.05 7.47 -20.03
N ASP A 204 -15.30 7.02 -20.02
CA ASP A 204 -16.50 7.87 -20.18
C ASP A 204 -16.71 8.93 -19.08
N ASN A 205 -15.99 8.82 -17.97
CA ASN A 205 -15.94 9.87 -16.94
C ASN A 205 -15.23 11.15 -17.41
N GLN A 206 -14.45 11.06 -18.52
CA GLN A 206 -13.78 12.19 -19.18
C GLN A 206 -14.10 12.18 -20.70
N PRO A 207 -15.37 12.36 -21.11
CA PRO A 207 -15.82 12.09 -22.47
C PRO A 207 -15.12 12.96 -23.51
N LYS A 208 -14.89 14.23 -23.21
CA LYS A 208 -14.19 15.15 -24.12
C LYS A 208 -12.74 14.77 -24.33
N LEU A 209 -12.05 14.33 -23.26
CA LEU A 209 -10.67 13.88 -23.33
C LEU A 209 -10.58 12.55 -24.09
N ALA A 210 -11.48 11.62 -23.80
CA ALA A 210 -11.54 10.34 -24.49
C ALA A 210 -11.75 10.52 -26.01
N GLU A 211 -12.66 11.40 -26.41
CA GLU A 211 -12.91 11.71 -27.80
C GLU A 211 -11.72 12.40 -28.48
N ALA A 212 -11.07 13.35 -27.81
CA ALA A 212 -9.88 14.01 -28.33
C ALA A 212 -8.73 13.02 -28.54
N ILE A 213 -8.51 12.09 -27.62
CA ILE A 213 -7.51 11.01 -27.75
C ILE A 213 -7.87 10.11 -28.93
N ARG A 214 -9.14 9.66 -29.02
CA ARG A 214 -9.61 8.79 -30.11
C ARG A 214 -9.40 9.47 -31.47
N THR A 215 -9.82 10.71 -31.61
CA THR A 215 -9.65 11.50 -32.84
C THR A 215 -8.18 11.65 -33.21
N CYS A 216 -7.32 11.96 -32.25
CA CYS A 216 -5.88 12.06 -32.46
C CYS A 216 -5.26 10.74 -32.93
N VAL A 217 -5.61 9.63 -32.27
CA VAL A 217 -5.10 8.29 -32.64
C VAL A 217 -5.57 7.88 -34.02
N LEU A 218 -6.86 8.07 -34.34
CA LEU A 218 -7.41 7.72 -35.67
C LEU A 218 -6.74 8.56 -36.77
N ALA A 219 -6.61 9.87 -36.57
CA ALA A 219 -5.95 10.75 -37.55
C ALA A 219 -4.47 10.36 -37.80
N GLN A 220 -3.79 9.82 -36.79
CA GLN A 220 -2.42 9.33 -36.95
C GLN A 220 -2.36 7.95 -37.64
N LEU A 221 -3.34 7.10 -37.40
CA LEU A 221 -3.46 5.82 -38.11
C LEU A 221 -3.75 6.05 -39.60
N ASP A 222 -4.63 6.99 -39.94
CA ASP A 222 -4.96 7.36 -41.33
C ASP A 222 -3.74 7.93 -42.09
N ARG A 223 -2.80 8.55 -41.40
CA ARG A 223 -1.53 9.08 -41.94
C ARG A 223 -0.39 8.05 -41.89
N ASP A 224 -0.68 6.77 -41.70
CA ASP A 224 0.31 5.70 -41.54
C ASP A 224 1.40 6.02 -40.49
N ARG A 225 0.99 6.77 -39.45
CA ARG A 225 1.85 7.20 -38.31
C ARG A 225 3.04 8.10 -38.71
N GLU A 226 2.93 8.82 -39.83
CA GLU A 226 3.96 9.76 -40.26
C GLU A 226 4.31 10.77 -39.17
N GLY A 227 5.62 10.93 -38.87
CA GLY A 227 6.12 11.87 -37.88
C GLY A 227 6.02 11.41 -36.41
N LEU A 228 5.48 10.21 -36.14
CA LEU A 228 5.46 9.66 -34.80
C LEU A 228 6.66 8.73 -34.53
N GLN A 229 7.29 8.92 -33.38
CA GLN A 229 8.16 7.89 -32.79
C GLN A 229 7.30 6.91 -32.01
N TYR A 230 7.10 5.71 -32.55
CA TYR A 230 6.31 4.67 -31.88
C TYR A 230 7.07 3.34 -31.83
N ARG A 231 6.66 2.49 -30.90
CA ARG A 231 7.12 1.10 -30.82
C ARG A 231 5.90 0.20 -30.82
N THR A 232 5.93 -0.86 -31.62
CA THR A 232 4.94 -1.91 -31.63
C THR A 232 5.44 -3.10 -30.81
N ARG A 233 4.55 -3.69 -30.04
CA ARG A 233 4.77 -4.96 -29.36
C ARG A 233 3.52 -5.80 -29.53
N GLU A 234 3.67 -6.95 -30.14
CA GLU A 234 2.60 -7.94 -30.24
C GLU A 234 2.74 -8.93 -29.10
N THR A 235 1.65 -9.21 -28.41
CA THR A 235 1.62 -10.21 -27.34
C THR A 235 0.43 -11.13 -27.58
N THR A 236 0.66 -12.43 -27.41
CA THR A 236 -0.40 -13.45 -27.46
C THR A 236 -0.52 -14.08 -26.10
N ASP A 237 -1.63 -13.82 -25.42
CA ASP A 237 -1.95 -14.44 -24.13
C ASP A 237 -2.93 -15.59 -24.33
N ARG A 238 -2.62 -16.75 -23.73
CA ARG A 238 -3.50 -17.93 -23.77
C ARG A 238 -3.94 -18.27 -22.34
N GLY A 239 -5.23 -18.15 -22.07
CA GLY A 239 -5.78 -18.49 -20.75
C GLY A 239 -7.28 -18.75 -20.82
N HIS A 240 -7.78 -19.68 -20.02
CA HIS A 240 -9.21 -20.00 -19.87
C HIS A 240 -9.96 -20.24 -21.20
N GLY A 241 -9.30 -20.88 -22.18
CA GLY A 241 -9.89 -21.16 -23.47
C GLY A 241 -9.98 -19.97 -24.46
N ARG A 242 -9.34 -18.85 -24.12
CA ARG A 242 -9.19 -17.65 -24.96
C ARG A 242 -7.77 -17.50 -25.45
N VAL A 243 -7.65 -16.98 -26.67
CA VAL A 243 -6.40 -16.48 -27.24
C VAL A 243 -6.63 -14.97 -27.44
N ASP A 244 -5.95 -14.15 -26.64
CA ASP A 244 -5.98 -12.69 -26.76
C ASP A 244 -4.71 -12.24 -27.48
N GLU A 245 -4.86 -11.70 -28.69
CA GLU A 245 -3.79 -11.04 -29.45
C GLU A 245 -3.91 -9.53 -29.22
N ARG A 246 -2.83 -8.91 -28.78
CA ARG A 246 -2.76 -7.46 -28.50
C ARG A 246 -1.53 -6.85 -29.13
#